data_7e8294433b93cd8c381b69c669280305
#
_entry.id   7e8294433b93cd8c381b69c669280305
#
_cell.length_a   1.000
_cell.length_b   1.000
_cell.length_c   1.000
_cell.angle_alpha   90.00
_cell.angle_beta   90.00
_cell.angle_gamma   90.00
#
_symmetry.space_group_name_H-M   'P 1'
#
loop_
_entity.id
_entity.type
_entity.pdbx_description
1 polymer ?
#
loop_
_entity_poly.entity_id
_entity_poly.type
_entity_poly.pdbx_seq_one_letter_code
_entity_poly.pdbx_strand_id
1 'polypeptide(L)'
;GIAIAIEFHPAEEIAGDYVDVIECPNGDILFCVADVVGHGIHAAMGSSVLKALLLAVDIVDLSPSAMLDWINQRFCSASLPEDFATMMLLRLSADRKRLVYASAGHELGYLRHADGKIQELNSTGMVLGISNDAEFDDIEYQLYLDDFVVLLSDGVSETFDSSRTILGRDKVVSVIRDPAHSEANGMASEIISVASKHRCESPALDDMTVLIVNITHQAEVSVQPVQRSSILA
;
A
#
# COMPACT_ATOMS: atom_id res chain seq x y z
N GLY A 1 18.19 -7.09 -7.65
CA GLY A 1 17.45 -7.46 -6.45
C GLY A 1 16.50 -6.36 -5.97
N ILE A 2 15.80 -6.63 -4.90
CA ILE A 2 14.94 -5.68 -4.20
C ILE A 2 15.12 -5.84 -2.68
N ALA A 3 14.88 -4.77 -1.95
CA ALA A 3 14.65 -4.81 -0.50
C ALA A 3 13.22 -4.32 -0.23
N ILE A 4 12.49 -5.01 0.65
CA ILE A 4 11.12 -4.70 1.00
C ILE A 4 11.05 -4.42 2.50
N ALA A 5 10.35 -3.36 2.88
CA ALA A 5 10.00 -3.06 4.26
C ALA A 5 8.49 -2.88 4.39
N ILE A 6 7.92 -3.44 5.43
CA ILE A 6 6.51 -3.27 5.79
C ILE A 6 6.45 -2.89 7.26
N GLU A 7 5.84 -1.76 7.55
CA GLU A 7 5.39 -1.37 8.88
C GLU A 7 3.87 -1.36 8.90
N PHE A 8 3.29 -2.03 9.89
CA PHE A 8 1.85 -2.18 10.04
C PHE A 8 1.48 -1.98 11.50
N HIS A 9 0.75 -0.92 11.79
CA HIS A 9 0.37 -0.50 13.13
C HIS A 9 -1.14 -0.32 13.21
N PRO A 10 -1.88 -1.36 13.62
CA PRO A 10 -3.34 -1.28 13.73
C PRO A 10 -3.75 -0.30 14.84
N ALA A 11 -4.85 0.43 14.61
CA ALA A 11 -5.45 1.33 15.58
C ALA A 11 -6.19 0.58 16.71
N GLU A 12 -6.76 -0.56 16.37
CA GLU A 12 -7.50 -1.45 17.27
C GLU A 12 -6.91 -2.87 17.26
N GLU A 13 -7.56 -3.84 17.90
CA GLU A 13 -7.14 -5.25 17.88
C GLU A 13 -7.21 -5.88 16.49
N ILE A 14 -8.06 -5.33 15.61
CA ILE A 14 -8.32 -5.81 14.25
C ILE A 14 -8.30 -4.60 13.31
N ALA A 15 -7.64 -4.75 12.15
CA ALA A 15 -7.40 -3.70 11.18
C ALA A 15 -8.32 -3.77 9.95
N GLY A 16 -8.67 -2.59 9.39
CA GLY A 16 -9.27 -2.43 8.07
C GLY A 16 -8.23 -2.46 6.94
N ASP A 17 -7.01 -2.01 7.22
CA ASP A 17 -5.89 -2.04 6.28
C ASP A 17 -5.49 -3.46 5.87
N TYR A 18 -5.10 -3.61 4.62
CA TYR A 18 -4.54 -4.84 4.07
C TYR A 18 -3.29 -4.55 3.25
N VAL A 19 -2.22 -5.30 3.52
CA VAL A 19 -0.97 -5.25 2.77
C VAL A 19 -0.52 -6.65 2.40
N ASP A 20 -0.07 -6.84 1.15
CA ASP A 20 0.47 -8.13 0.71
C ASP A 20 1.57 -7.98 -0.34
N VAL A 21 2.42 -9.02 -0.44
CA VAL A 21 3.48 -9.16 -1.44
C VAL A 21 3.40 -10.57 -2.00
N ILE A 22 3.10 -10.70 -3.28
CA ILE A 22 2.84 -11.97 -3.94
C ILE A 22 3.86 -12.18 -5.07
N GLU A 23 4.64 -13.24 -4.97
CA GLU A 23 5.51 -13.68 -6.08
C GLU A 23 4.67 -14.37 -7.14
N CYS A 24 4.69 -13.87 -8.36
CA CYS A 24 4.01 -14.45 -9.50
C CYS A 24 4.85 -15.60 -10.12
N PRO A 25 4.21 -16.63 -10.69
CA PRO A 25 4.92 -17.75 -11.33
C PRO A 25 5.90 -17.35 -12.45
N ASN A 26 5.66 -16.21 -13.11
CA ASN A 26 6.54 -15.64 -14.15
C ASN A 26 7.75 -14.85 -13.58
N GLY A 27 7.87 -14.78 -12.24
CA GLY A 27 8.93 -14.04 -11.54
C GLY A 27 8.65 -12.57 -11.30
N ASP A 28 7.50 -12.05 -11.74
CA ASP A 28 7.02 -10.72 -11.34
C ASP A 28 6.66 -10.73 -9.85
N ILE A 29 6.58 -9.55 -9.25
CA ILE A 29 6.10 -9.39 -7.87
C ILE A 29 4.92 -8.43 -7.90
N LEU A 30 3.83 -8.85 -7.29
CA LEU A 30 2.64 -8.03 -7.07
C LEU A 30 2.66 -7.51 -5.62
N PHE A 31 2.53 -6.20 -5.48
CA PHE A 31 2.35 -5.51 -4.20
C PHE A 31 0.93 -5.00 -4.12
N CYS A 32 0.34 -5.10 -2.96
CA CYS A 32 -1.00 -4.62 -2.66
C CYS A 32 -1.00 -3.84 -1.36
N VAL A 33 -1.62 -2.65 -1.36
CA VAL A 33 -2.08 -1.96 -0.17
C VAL A 33 -3.54 -1.61 -0.39
N ALA A 34 -4.38 -1.84 0.61
CA ALA A 34 -5.80 -1.53 0.55
C ALA A 34 -6.29 -1.10 1.94
N ASP A 35 -7.35 -0.31 1.94
CA ASP A 35 -8.04 0.12 3.15
C ASP A 35 -9.54 0.06 2.93
N VAL A 36 -10.25 -0.54 3.89
CA VAL A 36 -11.71 -0.70 3.88
C VAL A 36 -12.33 0.32 4.79
N VAL A 37 -13.32 1.06 4.28
CA VAL A 37 -14.04 2.08 5.02
C VAL A 37 -14.47 1.62 6.41
N GLY A 38 -14.19 2.46 7.42
CA GLY A 38 -14.57 2.20 8.82
C GLY A 38 -13.46 1.51 9.59
N HIS A 39 -13.78 0.97 10.76
CA HIS A 39 -12.83 0.35 11.69
C HIS A 39 -13.42 -0.89 12.37
N GLY A 40 -12.56 -1.65 13.03
CA GLY A 40 -12.95 -2.82 13.80
C GLY A 40 -13.38 -4.01 12.93
N ILE A 41 -14.27 -4.86 13.47
CA ILE A 41 -14.64 -6.14 12.87
C ILE A 41 -15.21 -5.99 11.45
N HIS A 42 -16.01 -4.95 11.22
CA HIS A 42 -16.66 -4.74 9.93
C HIS A 42 -15.62 -4.50 8.81
N ALA A 43 -14.71 -3.55 9.04
CA ALA A 43 -13.62 -3.26 8.11
C ALA A 43 -12.72 -4.49 7.89
N ALA A 44 -12.37 -5.22 8.95
CA ALA A 44 -11.57 -6.43 8.87
C ALA A 44 -12.24 -7.57 8.06
N MET A 45 -13.58 -7.68 8.11
CA MET A 45 -14.31 -8.61 7.23
C MET A 45 -14.18 -8.19 5.76
N GLY A 46 -14.30 -6.90 5.46
CA GLY A 46 -14.08 -6.37 4.10
C GLY A 46 -12.66 -6.65 3.60
N SER A 47 -11.64 -6.41 4.44
CA SER A 47 -10.23 -6.71 4.12
C SER A 47 -10.02 -8.20 3.85
N SER A 48 -10.70 -9.08 4.61
CA SER A 48 -10.67 -10.53 4.37
C SER A 48 -11.30 -10.90 3.03
N VAL A 49 -12.37 -10.23 2.62
CA VAL A 49 -13.00 -10.39 1.30
C VAL A 49 -12.03 -9.93 0.20
N LEU A 50 -11.41 -8.74 0.34
CA LEU A 50 -10.43 -8.24 -0.63
C LEU A 50 -9.25 -9.20 -0.78
N LYS A 51 -8.71 -9.71 0.32
CA LYS A 51 -7.66 -10.74 0.31
C LYS A 51 -8.08 -11.98 -0.45
N ALA A 52 -9.29 -12.50 -0.18
CA ALA A 52 -9.79 -13.69 -0.86
C ALA A 52 -9.95 -13.45 -2.37
N LEU A 53 -10.44 -12.27 -2.78
CA LEU A 53 -10.57 -11.88 -4.18
C LEU A 53 -9.19 -11.74 -4.85
N LEU A 54 -8.22 -11.10 -4.19
CA LEU A 54 -6.86 -10.97 -4.72
C LEU A 54 -6.17 -12.32 -4.90
N LEU A 55 -6.42 -13.29 -4.02
CA LEU A 55 -5.88 -14.65 -4.17
C LEU A 55 -6.61 -15.49 -5.24
N ALA A 56 -7.82 -15.07 -5.63
CA ALA A 56 -8.64 -15.78 -6.63
C ALA A 56 -8.50 -15.19 -8.04
N VAL A 57 -7.99 -13.94 -8.16
CA VAL A 57 -7.79 -13.30 -9.47
C VAL A 57 -6.60 -13.93 -10.20
N ASP A 58 -6.63 -13.90 -11.53
CA ASP A 58 -5.50 -14.33 -12.34
C ASP A 58 -4.38 -13.27 -12.29
N ILE A 59 -3.40 -13.51 -11.42
CA ILE A 59 -2.25 -12.62 -11.21
C ILE A 59 -1.17 -12.76 -12.30
N VAL A 60 -1.30 -13.69 -13.24
CA VAL A 60 -0.30 -13.91 -14.30
C VAL A 60 -0.68 -13.14 -15.56
N ASP A 61 -1.90 -13.31 -16.02
CA ASP A 61 -2.34 -12.82 -17.33
C ASP A 61 -2.99 -11.43 -17.27
N LEU A 62 -3.49 -11.01 -16.09
CA LEU A 62 -4.15 -9.71 -15.95
C LEU A 62 -3.17 -8.62 -15.51
N SER A 63 -3.34 -7.43 -16.06
CA SER A 63 -2.67 -6.20 -15.58
C SER A 63 -3.26 -5.74 -14.25
N PRO A 64 -2.60 -4.83 -13.50
CA PRO A 64 -3.15 -4.26 -12.27
C PRO A 64 -4.54 -3.66 -12.44
N SER A 65 -4.80 -2.89 -13.52
CA SER A 65 -6.12 -2.32 -13.79
C SER A 65 -7.17 -3.41 -14.03
N ALA A 66 -6.86 -4.39 -14.88
CA ALA A 66 -7.77 -5.51 -15.15
C ALA A 66 -8.04 -6.38 -13.91
N MET A 67 -7.06 -6.50 -12.99
CA MET A 67 -7.28 -7.12 -11.69
C MET A 67 -8.24 -6.30 -10.82
N LEU A 68 -8.08 -4.98 -10.77
CA LEU A 68 -9.00 -4.09 -10.04
C LEU A 68 -10.42 -4.15 -10.60
N ASP A 69 -10.60 -4.15 -11.93
CA ASP A 69 -11.91 -4.34 -12.58
C ASP A 69 -12.57 -5.64 -12.11
N TRP A 70 -11.81 -6.75 -12.14
CA TRP A 70 -12.30 -8.06 -11.73
C TRP A 70 -12.66 -8.11 -10.24
N ILE A 71 -11.81 -7.52 -9.39
CA ILE A 71 -12.02 -7.44 -7.93
C ILE A 71 -13.24 -6.57 -7.65
N ASN A 72 -13.35 -5.39 -8.26
CA ASN A 72 -14.43 -4.44 -8.04
C ASN A 72 -15.81 -5.05 -8.29
N GLN A 73 -16.01 -5.71 -9.43
CA GLN A 73 -17.28 -6.35 -9.78
C GLN A 73 -17.72 -7.36 -8.72
N ARG A 74 -16.77 -8.11 -8.15
CA ARG A 74 -17.04 -9.13 -7.12
C ARG A 74 -17.19 -8.52 -5.74
N PHE A 75 -16.43 -7.50 -5.42
CA PHE A 75 -16.55 -6.77 -4.18
C PHE A 75 -17.91 -6.07 -4.09
N CYS A 76 -18.36 -5.38 -5.14
CA CYS A 76 -19.71 -4.82 -5.24
C CYS A 76 -20.83 -5.87 -5.00
N SER A 77 -20.59 -7.12 -5.41
CA SER A 77 -21.57 -8.20 -5.28
C SER A 77 -21.54 -8.87 -3.92
N ALA A 78 -20.41 -8.80 -3.20
CA ALA A 78 -20.18 -9.50 -1.93
C ALA A 78 -20.37 -8.60 -0.71
N SER A 79 -20.30 -7.28 -0.87
CA SER A 79 -20.32 -6.27 0.20
C SER A 79 -21.69 -5.64 0.32
N LEU A 80 -21.94 -4.93 1.44
CA LEU A 80 -23.14 -4.12 1.61
C LEU A 80 -23.06 -2.85 0.75
N PRO A 81 -24.18 -2.22 0.41
CA PRO A 81 -24.18 -1.02 -0.44
C PRO A 81 -23.39 0.18 0.12
N GLU A 82 -23.18 0.23 1.42
CA GLU A 82 -22.38 1.25 2.10
C GLU A 82 -20.90 0.93 2.19
N ASP A 83 -20.50 -0.31 1.83
CA ASP A 83 -19.11 -0.74 1.89
C ASP A 83 -18.36 -0.30 0.65
N PHE A 84 -17.24 0.35 0.87
CA PHE A 84 -16.26 0.64 -0.19
C PHE A 84 -14.85 0.46 0.37
N ALA A 85 -13.92 0.35 -0.54
CA ALA A 85 -12.52 0.19 -0.17
C ALA A 85 -11.62 0.95 -1.17
N THR A 86 -10.48 1.36 -0.68
CA THR A 86 -9.39 1.81 -1.52
C THR A 86 -8.41 0.66 -1.76
N MET A 87 -7.76 0.60 -2.92
CA MET A 87 -6.76 -0.42 -3.21
C MET A 87 -5.76 0.08 -4.24
N MET A 88 -4.49 -0.14 -4.00
CA MET A 88 -3.44 0.08 -4.99
C MET A 88 -2.71 -1.24 -5.25
N LEU A 89 -2.63 -1.61 -6.53
CA LEU A 89 -1.91 -2.77 -7.02
C LEU A 89 -0.72 -2.33 -7.85
N LEU A 90 0.47 -2.85 -7.54
CA LEU A 90 1.69 -2.60 -8.29
C LEU A 90 2.32 -3.92 -8.73
N ARG A 91 2.63 -4.03 -10.00
CA ARG A 91 3.38 -5.17 -10.56
C ARG A 91 4.79 -4.74 -10.91
N LEU A 92 5.77 -5.36 -10.28
CA LEU A 92 7.18 -5.22 -10.58
C LEU A 92 7.63 -6.38 -11.47
N SER A 93 8.15 -6.07 -12.65
CA SER A 93 8.65 -7.08 -13.60
C SER A 93 9.77 -7.95 -13.01
N ALA A 94 9.93 -9.17 -13.52
CA ALA A 94 10.93 -10.13 -13.06
C ALA A 94 12.37 -9.58 -13.14
N ASP A 95 12.66 -8.72 -14.11
CA ASP A 95 13.96 -8.05 -14.27
C ASP A 95 14.14 -6.80 -13.39
N ARG A 96 13.11 -6.44 -12.60
CA ARG A 96 13.07 -5.28 -11.67
C ARG A 96 13.21 -3.92 -12.34
N LYS A 97 12.92 -3.82 -13.64
CA LYS A 97 13.08 -2.58 -14.41
C LYS A 97 11.78 -1.87 -14.74
N ARG A 98 10.66 -2.56 -14.66
CA ARG A 98 9.35 -2.02 -15.03
C ARG A 98 8.37 -2.17 -13.87
N LEU A 99 7.74 -1.06 -13.51
CA LEU A 99 6.64 -1.00 -12.57
C LEU A 99 5.37 -0.63 -13.33
N VAL A 100 4.33 -1.44 -13.20
CA VAL A 100 2.98 -1.10 -13.66
C VAL A 100 2.09 -1.02 -12.44
N TYR A 101 1.28 0.03 -12.31
CA TYR A 101 0.33 0.14 -11.21
C TYR A 101 -1.04 0.61 -11.67
N ALA A 102 -2.04 0.28 -10.87
CA ALA A 102 -3.37 0.85 -10.90
C ALA A 102 -3.85 1.11 -9.47
N SER A 103 -4.67 2.14 -9.28
CA SER A 103 -5.14 2.57 -7.97
C SER A 103 -6.63 2.88 -7.99
N ALA A 104 -7.37 2.21 -7.13
CA ALA A 104 -8.79 2.41 -6.87
C ALA A 104 -8.97 3.37 -5.68
N GLY A 105 -8.79 4.67 -5.91
CA GLY A 105 -9.02 5.71 -4.90
C GLY A 105 -8.08 5.68 -3.69
N HIS A 106 -7.00 4.90 -3.73
CA HIS A 106 -6.10 4.77 -2.58
C HIS A 106 -5.25 6.03 -2.37
N GLU A 107 -4.73 6.20 -1.14
CA GLU A 107 -3.79 7.28 -0.78
C GLU A 107 -2.61 7.31 -1.76
N LEU A 108 -2.01 8.49 -1.94
CA LEU A 108 -0.90 8.67 -2.88
C LEU A 108 0.28 7.76 -2.53
N GLY A 109 0.73 6.99 -3.53
CA GLY A 109 2.05 6.39 -3.50
C GLY A 109 3.12 7.36 -4.02
N TYR A 110 4.38 7.01 -3.80
CA TYR A 110 5.51 7.81 -4.26
C TYR A 110 6.58 6.93 -4.90
N LEU A 111 7.13 7.42 -6.02
CA LEU A 111 8.35 6.90 -6.62
C LEU A 111 9.46 7.92 -6.41
N ARG A 112 10.44 7.59 -5.54
CA ARG A 112 11.66 8.38 -5.35
C ARG A 112 12.78 7.80 -6.20
N HIS A 113 13.28 8.58 -7.13
CA HIS A 113 14.45 8.23 -7.91
C HIS A 113 15.76 8.44 -7.15
N ALA A 114 16.82 7.76 -7.57
CA ALA A 114 18.16 7.87 -6.97
C ALA A 114 18.70 9.31 -6.94
N ASP A 115 18.27 10.17 -7.87
CA ASP A 115 18.61 11.61 -7.92
C ASP A 115 17.80 12.47 -6.93
N GLY A 116 16.90 11.85 -6.16
CA GLY A 116 16.03 12.51 -5.18
C GLY A 116 14.74 13.10 -5.75
N LYS A 117 14.51 12.97 -7.07
CA LYS A 117 13.23 13.36 -7.68
C LYS A 117 12.13 12.43 -7.19
N ILE A 118 10.98 13.02 -6.79
CA ILE A 118 9.80 12.28 -6.37
C ILE A 118 8.70 12.46 -7.41
N GLN A 119 8.07 11.35 -7.78
CA GLN A 119 6.85 11.30 -8.58
C GLN A 119 5.72 10.73 -7.72
N GLU A 120 4.55 11.33 -7.83
CA GLU A 120 3.34 10.85 -7.17
C GLU A 120 2.69 9.76 -8.00
N LEU A 121 2.28 8.68 -7.35
CA LEU A 121 1.47 7.61 -7.93
C LEU A 121 0.01 7.89 -7.56
N ASN A 122 -0.68 8.61 -8.45
CA ASN A 122 -2.04 9.06 -8.23
C ASN A 122 -3.06 7.93 -8.42
N SER A 123 -4.28 8.14 -7.91
CA SER A 123 -5.39 7.24 -8.21
C SER A 123 -5.67 7.21 -9.71
N THR A 124 -5.97 6.02 -10.25
CA THR A 124 -6.27 5.78 -11.68
C THR A 124 -7.71 5.40 -11.92
N GLY A 125 -8.53 5.35 -10.87
CA GLY A 125 -9.96 5.07 -10.92
C GLY A 125 -10.62 5.39 -9.59
N MET A 126 -11.95 5.20 -9.50
CA MET A 126 -12.70 5.42 -8.27
C MET A 126 -12.48 4.27 -7.27
N VAL A 127 -12.90 4.47 -6.02
CA VAL A 127 -12.84 3.43 -4.97
C VAL A 127 -13.65 2.18 -5.35
N LEU A 128 -13.26 1.03 -4.84
CA LEU A 128 -13.97 -0.25 -5.03
C LEU A 128 -15.31 -0.23 -4.29
N GLY A 129 -16.30 -0.92 -4.84
CA GLY A 129 -17.59 -1.13 -4.17
C GLY A 129 -18.68 -0.11 -4.51
N ILE A 130 -18.34 1.02 -5.12
CA ILE A 130 -19.30 2.10 -5.43
C ILE A 130 -20.09 1.85 -6.72
N SER A 131 -19.43 1.36 -7.77
CA SER A 131 -20.06 1.11 -9.05
C SER A 131 -19.46 -0.12 -9.74
N ASN A 132 -20.31 -1.00 -10.26
CA ASN A 132 -19.85 -2.13 -11.08
C ASN A 132 -19.19 -1.69 -12.40
N ASP A 133 -19.50 -0.47 -12.86
CA ASP A 133 -18.99 0.10 -14.11
C ASP A 133 -17.75 0.99 -13.87
N ALA A 134 -17.12 0.91 -12.69
CA ALA A 134 -15.87 1.61 -12.44
C ALA A 134 -14.77 1.07 -13.36
N GLU A 135 -14.02 1.97 -13.96
CA GLU A 135 -12.87 1.69 -14.83
C GLU A 135 -11.58 2.13 -14.14
N PHE A 136 -10.51 1.38 -14.39
CA PHE A 136 -9.18 1.65 -13.85
C PHE A 136 -8.16 1.66 -14.99
N ASP A 137 -7.15 2.52 -14.87
CA ASP A 137 -6.08 2.62 -15.85
C ASP A 137 -4.75 2.10 -15.29
N ASP A 138 -3.94 1.49 -16.16
CA ASP A 138 -2.55 1.14 -15.84
C ASP A 138 -1.64 2.34 -16.13
N ILE A 139 -0.74 2.64 -15.19
CA ILE A 139 0.36 3.58 -15.39
C ILE A 139 1.68 2.81 -15.26
N GLU A 140 2.61 3.08 -16.17
CA GLU A 140 3.89 2.39 -16.24
C GLU A 140 5.05 3.34 -15.96
N TYR A 141 6.03 2.85 -15.18
CA TYR A 141 7.30 3.52 -14.91
C TYR A 141 8.48 2.60 -15.19
N GLN A 142 9.54 3.18 -15.74
CA GLN A 142 10.86 2.56 -15.77
C GLN A 142 11.53 2.79 -14.42
N LEU A 143 12.04 1.70 -13.82
CA LEU A 143 12.78 1.74 -12.56
C LEU A 143 14.29 1.58 -12.80
N TYR A 144 15.03 2.19 -11.91
CA TYR A 144 16.48 2.15 -11.88
C TYR A 144 16.98 1.72 -10.50
N LEU A 145 18.26 1.41 -10.44
CA LEU A 145 18.91 1.12 -9.18
C LEU A 145 18.77 2.28 -8.20
N ASP A 146 18.57 1.94 -6.92
CA ASP A 146 18.36 2.87 -5.81
C ASP A 146 17.05 3.71 -5.92
N ASP A 147 16.15 3.34 -6.85
CA ASP A 147 14.78 3.86 -6.81
C ASP A 147 14.01 3.22 -5.65
N PHE A 148 13.11 4.01 -5.05
CA PHE A 148 12.21 3.58 -3.99
C PHE A 148 10.76 3.81 -4.39
N VAL A 149 9.94 2.77 -4.22
CA VAL A 149 8.49 2.87 -4.28
C VAL A 149 7.97 2.85 -2.86
N VAL A 150 7.15 3.82 -2.49
CA VAL A 150 6.57 3.99 -1.15
C VAL A 150 5.07 4.03 -1.26
N LEU A 151 4.40 3.10 -0.61
CA LEU A 151 2.95 3.07 -0.45
C LEU A 151 2.61 3.21 1.03
N LEU A 152 1.51 3.89 1.31
CA LEU A 152 1.04 4.09 2.67
C LEU A 152 -0.49 4.20 2.69
N SER A 153 -1.11 3.85 3.82
CA SER A 153 -2.52 4.18 4.08
C SER A 153 -2.65 5.63 4.59
N ASP A 154 -3.85 6.17 4.50
CA ASP A 154 -4.15 7.54 4.91
C ASP A 154 -3.94 7.78 6.41
N GLY A 155 -4.10 6.75 7.27
CA GLY A 155 -3.82 6.85 8.69
C GLY A 155 -2.41 7.32 9.03
N VAL A 156 -1.45 7.23 8.08
CA VAL A 156 -0.11 7.82 8.23
C VAL A 156 -0.17 9.34 8.06
N SER A 157 -0.68 9.81 6.91
CA SER A 157 -0.71 11.24 6.56
C SER A 157 -1.80 12.02 7.30
N GLU A 158 -2.91 11.37 7.66
CA GLU A 158 -4.05 11.94 8.35
C GLU A 158 -3.99 11.80 9.88
N THR A 159 -2.89 11.30 10.42
CA THR A 159 -2.65 11.27 11.87
C THR A 159 -2.84 12.67 12.50
N PHE A 160 -3.67 12.76 13.54
CA PHE A 160 -3.96 14.00 14.27
C PHE A 160 -3.09 14.15 15.53
N ASP A 161 -2.67 15.38 15.80
CA ASP A 161 -2.14 15.77 17.11
C ASP A 161 -3.26 16.09 18.12
N SER A 162 -2.88 16.43 19.35
CA SER A 162 -3.82 16.85 20.41
C SER A 162 -4.64 18.10 20.10
N SER A 163 -4.18 18.91 19.14
CA SER A 163 -4.85 20.12 18.64
C SER A 163 -5.76 19.86 17.43
N ARG A 164 -5.89 18.60 17.01
CA ARG A 164 -6.59 18.17 15.79
C ARG A 164 -5.97 18.72 14.51
N THR A 165 -4.65 18.92 14.50
CA THR A 165 -3.90 19.22 13.30
C THR A 165 -3.41 17.93 12.69
N ILE A 166 -3.64 17.70 11.40
CA ILE A 166 -3.13 16.51 10.68
C ILE A 166 -1.64 16.64 10.42
N LEU A 167 -0.94 15.52 10.37
CA LEU A 167 0.48 15.46 10.01
C LEU A 167 0.71 16.07 8.62
N GLY A 168 -0.08 15.62 7.65
CA GLY A 168 -0.05 16.06 6.27
C GLY A 168 1.03 15.37 5.44
N ARG A 169 0.76 15.30 4.13
CA ARG A 169 1.63 14.63 3.15
C ARG A 169 3.03 15.25 3.06
N ASP A 170 3.15 16.57 3.24
CA ASP A 170 4.45 17.27 3.14
C ASP A 170 5.49 16.73 4.13
N LYS A 171 5.05 16.33 5.32
CA LYS A 171 5.93 15.74 6.33
C LYS A 171 6.42 14.36 5.89
N VAL A 172 5.54 13.54 5.36
CA VAL A 172 5.88 12.22 4.82
C VAL A 172 6.84 12.36 3.65
N VAL A 173 6.54 13.25 2.69
CA VAL A 173 7.39 13.54 1.53
C VAL A 173 8.77 14.05 1.96
N SER A 174 8.86 14.81 3.06
CA SER A 174 10.15 15.27 3.58
C SER A 174 11.04 14.12 4.05
N VAL A 175 10.46 13.08 4.67
CA VAL A 175 11.18 11.85 5.05
C VAL A 175 11.61 11.08 3.81
N ILE A 176 10.69 10.88 2.86
CA ILE A 176 10.98 10.17 1.61
C ILE A 176 12.12 10.85 0.84
N ARG A 177 12.18 12.18 0.86
CA ARG A 177 13.20 12.97 0.14
C ARG A 177 14.57 12.96 0.81
N ASP A 178 14.64 12.69 2.11
CA ASP A 178 15.89 12.75 2.87
C ASP A 178 16.86 11.67 2.39
N PRO A 179 18.05 12.04 1.87
CA PRO A 179 19.05 11.10 1.40
C PRO A 179 19.66 10.22 2.50
N ALA A 180 19.47 10.58 3.78
CA ALA A 180 19.89 9.74 4.91
C ALA A 180 19.13 8.41 4.95
N HIS A 181 17.92 8.36 4.36
CA HIS A 181 17.13 7.15 4.23
C HIS A 181 17.50 6.42 2.93
N SER A 182 18.58 5.64 3.00
CA SER A 182 19.11 4.83 1.89
C SER A 182 18.68 3.36 1.95
N GLU A 183 17.94 2.96 2.98
CA GLU A 183 17.44 1.60 3.19
C GLU A 183 15.93 1.61 3.44
N ALA A 184 15.23 0.62 2.88
CA ALA A 184 13.78 0.52 2.98
C ALA A 184 13.28 0.48 4.44
N ASN A 185 13.92 -0.33 5.30
CA ASN A 185 13.54 -0.45 6.71
C ASN A 185 13.73 0.87 7.47
N GLY A 186 14.86 1.56 7.25
CA GLY A 186 15.13 2.84 7.92
C GLY A 186 14.10 3.91 7.54
N MET A 187 13.73 3.99 6.26
CA MET A 187 12.72 4.92 5.77
C MET A 187 11.33 4.58 6.31
N ALA A 188 10.92 3.32 6.29
CA ALA A 188 9.61 2.89 6.81
C ALA A 188 9.47 3.23 8.30
N SER A 189 10.48 2.86 9.10
CA SER A 189 10.47 3.13 10.54
C SER A 189 10.48 4.63 10.86
N GLU A 190 11.17 5.48 10.06
CA GLU A 190 11.14 6.93 10.29
C GLU A 190 9.79 7.55 9.90
N ILE A 191 9.14 7.10 8.83
CA ILE A 191 7.77 7.54 8.48
C ILE A 191 6.83 7.27 9.65
N ILE A 192 6.81 6.06 10.19
CA ILE A 192 5.99 5.68 11.36
C ILE A 192 6.40 6.48 12.61
N SER A 193 7.70 6.69 12.82
CA SER A 193 8.21 7.49 13.95
C SER A 193 7.71 8.93 13.89
N VAL A 194 7.72 9.56 12.71
CA VAL A 194 7.23 10.93 12.50
C VAL A 194 5.73 11.01 12.77
N ALA A 195 4.92 10.06 12.26
CA ALA A 195 3.49 9.99 12.52
C ALA A 195 3.19 9.79 14.03
N SER A 196 3.89 8.85 14.66
CA SER A 196 3.73 8.57 16.10
C SER A 196 4.14 9.75 16.99
N LYS A 197 5.22 10.44 16.66
CA LYS A 197 5.65 11.66 17.38
C LYS A 197 4.65 12.79 17.21
N HIS A 198 4.06 12.95 16.03
CA HIS A 198 3.02 13.95 15.77
C HIS A 198 1.77 13.69 16.60
N ARG A 199 1.33 12.43 16.65
CA ARG A 199 0.18 12.00 17.45
C ARG A 199 0.39 12.21 18.95
N CYS A 200 1.62 12.16 19.43
CA CYS A 200 1.95 12.17 20.86
C CYS A 200 1.20 11.06 21.64
N GLU A 201 0.45 11.45 22.67
CA GLU A 201 -0.34 10.55 23.52
C GLU A 201 -1.80 10.38 23.03
N SER A 202 -2.17 11.00 21.89
CA SER A 202 -3.51 10.84 21.35
C SER A 202 -3.75 9.39 20.88
N PRO A 203 -4.96 8.82 21.03
CA PRO A 203 -5.24 7.49 20.51
C PRO A 203 -5.07 7.43 19.00
N ALA A 204 -4.71 6.27 18.47
CA ALA A 204 -4.76 6.02 17.04
C ALA A 204 -6.23 6.06 16.61
N LEU A 205 -6.53 6.79 15.54
CA LEU A 205 -7.88 6.89 14.98
C LEU A 205 -8.03 5.96 13.75
N ASP A 206 -6.90 5.60 13.13
CA ASP A 206 -6.86 4.73 11.97
C ASP A 206 -5.60 3.88 11.96
N ASP A 207 -5.62 2.82 11.16
CA ASP A 207 -4.49 1.93 10.93
C ASP A 207 -3.39 2.68 10.16
N MET A 208 -2.13 2.40 10.49
CA MET A 208 -0.99 2.96 9.77
C MET A 208 -0.23 1.83 9.06
N THR A 209 -0.26 1.86 7.75
CA THR A 209 0.46 0.91 6.89
C THR A 209 1.47 1.65 6.03
N VAL A 210 2.71 1.15 5.99
CA VAL A 210 3.77 1.61 5.08
C VAL A 210 4.39 0.40 4.41
N LEU A 211 4.41 0.39 3.09
CA LEU A 211 5.12 -0.59 2.27
C LEU A 211 6.17 0.14 1.44
N ILE A 212 7.43 -0.27 1.55
CA ILE A 212 8.54 0.30 0.77
C ILE A 212 9.22 -0.80 -0.02
N VAL A 213 9.47 -0.53 -1.30
CA VAL A 213 10.26 -1.37 -2.19
C VAL A 213 11.45 -0.56 -2.69
N ASN A 214 12.66 -1.03 -2.44
CA ASN A 214 13.90 -0.42 -2.95
C ASN A 214 14.54 -1.35 -4.00
N ILE A 215 14.92 -0.79 -5.14
CA ILE A 215 15.63 -1.52 -6.20
C ILE A 215 17.11 -1.57 -5.86
N THR A 216 17.66 -2.78 -5.63
CA THR A 216 19.03 -2.99 -5.14
C THR A 216 19.90 -3.80 -6.10
N HIS A 217 21.24 -3.71 -5.96
CA HIS A 217 22.21 -4.46 -6.78
C HIS A 217 22.22 -5.96 -6.53
N GLN A 218 21.82 -6.43 -5.34
CA GLN A 218 21.94 -7.83 -4.95
C GLN A 218 20.58 -8.54 -4.91
N ALA A 219 20.59 -9.78 -5.39
CA ALA A 219 19.46 -10.71 -5.22
C ALA A 219 19.44 -11.27 -3.78
N GLU A 220 19.38 -10.41 -2.76
CA GLU A 220 19.08 -10.84 -1.40
C GLU A 220 17.63 -10.50 -1.12
N VAL A 221 16.78 -11.52 -1.28
CA VAL A 221 15.44 -11.52 -0.72
C VAL A 221 15.61 -11.75 0.79
N SER A 222 15.84 -10.70 1.54
CA SER A 222 15.61 -10.74 2.98
C SER A 222 14.16 -10.33 3.25
N VAL A 223 13.24 -11.22 2.91
CA VAL A 223 11.90 -11.15 3.51
C VAL A 223 12.11 -11.52 4.97
N GLN A 224 12.23 -10.54 5.86
CA GLN A 224 11.95 -10.83 7.25
C GLN A 224 10.49 -11.26 7.30
N PRO A 225 10.18 -12.49 7.76
CA PRO A 225 8.80 -12.91 7.85
C PRO A 225 8.11 -11.87 8.75
N VAL A 226 7.09 -11.22 8.22
CA VAL A 226 6.07 -10.55 9.04
C VAL A 226 5.79 -11.56 10.15
N GLN A 227 6.15 -11.23 11.39
CA GLN A 227 5.83 -12.11 12.49
C GLN A 227 4.32 -12.33 12.41
N ARG A 228 3.93 -13.53 11.99
CA ARG A 228 2.56 -14.00 12.03
C ARG A 228 2.15 -14.18 13.49
N SER A 229 2.24 -13.09 14.25
CA SER A 229 1.69 -13.02 15.57
C SER A 229 0.21 -12.71 15.43
N SER A 230 -0.55 -13.80 15.48
CA SER A 230 -1.94 -13.85 15.91
C SER A 230 -2.97 -13.02 15.12
N ILE A 231 -3.20 -13.36 13.84
CA ILE A 231 -4.49 -13.08 13.20
C ILE A 231 -5.35 -14.37 13.16
N LEU A 232 -5.32 -15.17 14.21
CA LEU A 232 -6.26 -16.28 14.45
C LEU A 232 -6.20 -16.61 15.95
N ALA A 233 -6.96 -15.93 16.73
CA ALA A 233 -7.48 -16.42 18.02
C ALA A 233 -8.92 -15.93 18.18
#